data_e7ad8bd440b012d6ec88dd3fcfa3171f
#
_entry.id   e7ad8bd440b012d6ec88dd3fcfa3171f
#
_cell.length_a   1.000
_cell.length_b   1.000
_cell.length_c   1.000
_cell.angle_alpha   90.00
_cell.angle_beta   90.00
_cell.angle_gamma   90.00
#
_symmetry.space_group_name_H-M   'P 1'
#
loop_
_entity.id
_entity.type
_entity.pdbx_description
1 polymer ?
#
loop_
_entity_poly.entity_id
_entity_poly.type
_entity_poly.pdbx_seq_one_letter_code
_entity_poly.pdbx_strand_id
1 'polypeptide(L)'
;VVPESLDYKGSDILVDGDIVAIMQAGKFILIAPNLTNNSCFYTLENDPWTNRRHWFEYQQYIRDFFREKRFLEVKTPTLVKCPGTEPSLDVFSTEFINGSHKEKFYLPTSPEINLKKFLAEGAERIFEIASVFRNGEKTERHHYEFTMLEWYRSYANLSTIKHDMIELVEYIADKLKVARPKEVLTFTVAELFQKYCDFKFTPQTTENELKELANKLNVDVKSATTIDDYFYLIFMEKIENQWPPDRLVFVEKYPPYQAALARLDQSGWGDRFEAYWNGLELANAFHELNDPEIQRARSQDDLNKKKQMGKEEIGLDESFFTALAQGMPPSSGIALGIERLYMALKNIKNIDQIRS
;
A
#
# COMPACT_ATOMS: atom_id res chain seq x y z
N VAL A 1 26.46 -1.61 -26.87
CA VAL A 1 27.30 -2.45 -27.77
C VAL A 1 27.50 -1.68 -29.05
N VAL A 2 28.73 -1.31 -29.36
CA VAL A 2 29.10 -0.68 -30.64
C VAL A 2 29.15 -1.79 -31.68
N PRO A 3 28.36 -1.73 -32.78
CA PRO A 3 28.49 -2.75 -33.82
C PRO A 3 29.91 -2.80 -34.40
N GLU A 4 30.45 -3.99 -34.63
CA GLU A 4 31.79 -4.21 -35.18
C GLU A 4 32.05 -3.48 -36.56
N SER A 5 30.95 -3.04 -37.19
CA SER A 5 30.99 -2.34 -38.49
C SER A 5 31.13 -0.81 -38.39
N LEU A 6 31.19 -0.23 -37.16
CA LEU A 6 31.33 1.22 -37.00
C LEU A 6 32.78 1.64 -36.88
N ASP A 7 33.20 2.50 -37.82
CA ASP A 7 34.58 3.06 -37.86
C ASP A 7 34.67 4.19 -36.80
N TYR A 8 35.36 3.92 -35.69
CA TYR A 8 35.63 4.90 -34.64
C TYR A 8 36.88 5.69 -34.91
N LYS A 9 36.75 6.99 -35.05
CA LYS A 9 37.86 7.92 -35.15
C LYS A 9 37.97 8.76 -33.87
N GLY A 10 38.61 8.20 -32.87
CA GLY A 10 38.94 8.88 -31.61
C GLY A 10 40.22 8.30 -31.04
N SER A 11 40.94 9.09 -30.25
CA SER A 11 42.12 8.65 -29.53
C SER A 11 41.81 7.79 -28.29
N ASP A 12 40.51 7.76 -27.88
CA ASP A 12 40.08 7.12 -26.64
C ASP A 12 39.46 5.76 -26.94
N ILE A 13 39.75 4.79 -26.11
CA ILE A 13 39.12 3.47 -26.15
C ILE A 13 37.74 3.60 -25.49
N LEU A 14 36.70 3.20 -26.24
CA LEU A 14 35.35 3.10 -25.65
C LEU A 14 35.28 1.92 -24.68
N VAL A 15 34.73 2.16 -23.53
CA VAL A 15 34.46 1.15 -22.50
C VAL A 15 32.98 0.98 -22.30
N ASP A 16 32.54 -0.18 -21.77
CA ASP A 16 31.14 -0.42 -21.47
C ASP A 16 30.63 0.62 -20.49
N GLY A 17 29.45 1.17 -20.81
CA GLY A 17 28.83 2.25 -20.07
C GLY A 17 29.10 3.65 -20.56
N ASP A 18 30.00 3.84 -21.57
CA ASP A 18 30.14 5.12 -22.24
C ASP A 18 28.88 5.52 -23.00
N ILE A 19 28.47 6.78 -22.84
CA ILE A 19 27.35 7.33 -23.61
C ILE A 19 27.90 7.93 -24.89
N VAL A 20 27.48 7.39 -26.03
CA VAL A 20 27.91 7.84 -27.34
C VAL A 20 26.73 8.29 -28.21
N ALA A 21 26.95 9.29 -29.06
CA ALA A 21 26.02 9.66 -30.12
C ALA A 21 26.46 9.04 -31.45
N ILE A 22 25.55 8.36 -32.14
CA ILE A 22 25.78 7.84 -33.46
C ILE A 22 25.44 8.95 -34.46
N MET A 23 26.42 9.37 -35.25
CA MET A 23 26.25 10.36 -36.30
C MET A 23 26.11 9.68 -37.67
N GLN A 24 25.61 10.44 -38.66
CA GLN A 24 25.53 9.98 -40.06
C GLN A 24 26.91 9.45 -40.56
N ALA A 25 26.92 8.40 -41.35
CA ALA A 25 28.10 7.71 -41.88
C ALA A 25 28.89 6.87 -40.87
N GLY A 26 28.26 6.34 -39.82
CA GLY A 26 28.91 5.37 -38.92
C GLY A 26 29.96 5.97 -37.97
N LYS A 27 30.04 7.28 -37.90
CA LYS A 27 30.84 7.97 -36.88
C LYS A 27 30.06 8.19 -35.62
N PHE A 28 30.71 8.07 -34.46
CA PHE A 28 30.13 8.39 -33.16
C PHE A 28 31.04 9.32 -32.37
N ILE A 29 30.44 10.06 -31.47
CA ILE A 29 31.09 10.97 -30.54
C ILE A 29 30.84 10.47 -29.13
N LEU A 30 31.89 10.36 -28.33
CA LEU A 30 31.75 10.14 -26.89
C LEU A 30 31.07 11.36 -26.24
N ILE A 31 29.91 11.16 -25.63
CA ILE A 31 29.18 12.23 -24.93
C ILE A 31 29.56 12.25 -23.46
N ALA A 32 29.65 11.09 -22.82
CA ALA A 32 30.02 10.96 -21.43
C ALA A 32 30.80 9.67 -21.22
N PRO A 33 32.07 9.74 -20.77
CA PRO A 33 32.84 8.57 -20.43
C PRO A 33 32.33 7.93 -19.14
N ASN A 34 32.42 6.62 -19.08
CA ASN A 34 32.21 5.91 -17.82
C ASN A 34 33.44 6.09 -16.92
N LEU A 35 33.34 6.99 -15.94
CA LEU A 35 34.44 7.31 -15.02
C LEU A 35 34.63 6.26 -13.90
N THR A 36 33.79 5.25 -13.82
CA THR A 36 33.95 4.17 -12.84
C THR A 36 34.91 3.09 -13.39
N ASN A 37 36.15 3.15 -12.97
CA ASN A 37 37.18 2.13 -13.25
C ASN A 37 36.90 0.75 -12.61
N ASN A 38 35.72 0.52 -12.06
CA ASN A 38 35.31 -0.77 -11.57
C ASN A 38 34.41 -1.42 -12.62
N SER A 39 34.91 -2.51 -13.16
CA SER A 39 34.27 -3.47 -14.06
C SER A 39 32.97 -4.06 -13.53
N CYS A 40 32.00 -3.22 -13.20
CA CYS A 40 30.61 -3.65 -13.19
C CYS A 40 30.16 -3.74 -14.64
N PHE A 41 30.46 -4.86 -15.28
CA PHE A 41 29.83 -5.23 -16.54
C PHE A 41 28.33 -5.31 -16.31
N TYR A 42 27.62 -4.24 -16.66
CA TYR A 42 26.18 -4.33 -16.85
C TYR A 42 25.95 -5.17 -18.10
N THR A 43 25.70 -6.44 -17.93
CA THR A 43 25.11 -7.23 -19.03
C THR A 43 23.78 -6.60 -19.39
N LEU A 44 23.37 -6.65 -20.66
CA LEU A 44 22.06 -6.13 -21.10
C LEU A 44 20.88 -6.68 -20.30
N GLU A 45 21.06 -7.84 -19.64
CA GLU A 45 20.09 -8.48 -18.76
C GLU A 45 20.03 -7.86 -17.34
N ASN A 46 21.09 -7.15 -16.91
CA ASN A 46 21.21 -6.55 -15.56
C ASN A 46 21.40 -5.03 -15.61
N ASP A 47 21.02 -4.37 -16.71
CA ASP A 47 21.06 -2.92 -16.79
C ASP A 47 20.09 -2.30 -15.75
N PRO A 48 20.60 -1.52 -14.76
CA PRO A 48 19.76 -0.86 -13.76
C PRO A 48 18.67 0.01 -14.37
N TRP A 49 18.94 0.62 -15.54
CA TRP A 49 17.94 1.42 -16.25
C TRP A 49 16.80 0.57 -16.80
N THR A 50 17.06 -0.64 -17.25
CA THR A 50 16.02 -1.56 -17.71
C THR A 50 15.07 -1.91 -16.58
N ASN A 51 15.57 -2.19 -15.37
CA ASN A 51 14.72 -2.45 -14.21
C ASN A 51 13.89 -1.23 -13.82
N ARG A 52 14.50 -0.04 -13.80
CA ARG A 52 13.80 1.23 -13.55
C ARG A 52 12.75 1.54 -14.60
N ARG A 53 13.05 1.29 -15.87
CA ARG A 53 12.09 1.44 -16.98
C ARG A 53 10.86 0.55 -16.76
N HIS A 54 11.06 -0.72 -16.45
CA HIS A 54 9.95 -1.65 -16.17
C HIS A 54 9.11 -1.18 -14.98
N TRP A 55 9.72 -0.61 -13.95
CA TRP A 55 9.02 -0.03 -12.83
C TRP A 55 8.17 1.19 -13.22
N PHE A 56 8.67 2.08 -14.08
CA PHE A 56 7.91 3.23 -14.57
C PHE A 56 6.80 2.81 -15.55
N GLU A 57 7.07 1.84 -16.44
CA GLU A 57 6.06 1.27 -17.34
C GLU A 57 4.94 0.58 -16.55
N TYR A 58 5.27 -0.14 -15.48
CA TYR A 58 4.29 -0.75 -14.58
C TYR A 58 3.36 0.30 -13.97
N GLN A 59 3.89 1.41 -13.47
CA GLN A 59 3.06 2.50 -12.97
C GLN A 59 2.18 3.13 -14.06
N GLN A 60 2.69 3.20 -15.30
CA GLN A 60 1.90 3.67 -16.43
C GLN A 60 0.75 2.71 -16.76
N TYR A 61 0.96 1.40 -16.70
CA TYR A 61 -0.12 0.42 -16.89
C TYR A 61 -1.22 0.55 -15.83
N ILE A 62 -0.86 0.85 -14.57
CA ILE A 62 -1.87 1.16 -13.54
C ILE A 62 -2.71 2.39 -13.96
N ARG A 63 -2.07 3.48 -14.41
CA ARG A 63 -2.79 4.68 -14.87
C ARG A 63 -3.69 4.39 -16.06
N ASP A 64 -3.22 3.60 -17.02
CA ASP A 64 -4.00 3.24 -18.19
C ASP A 64 -5.25 2.44 -17.81
N PHE A 65 -5.12 1.46 -16.90
CA PHE A 65 -6.26 0.71 -16.38
C PHE A 65 -7.32 1.64 -15.77
N PHE A 66 -6.93 2.54 -14.88
CA PHE A 66 -7.89 3.44 -14.23
C PHE A 66 -8.50 4.45 -15.21
N ARG A 67 -7.74 4.92 -16.20
CA ARG A 67 -8.24 5.80 -17.27
C ARG A 67 -9.28 5.08 -18.13
N GLU A 68 -9.04 3.83 -18.53
CA GLU A 68 -10.01 3.00 -19.25
C GLU A 68 -11.31 2.81 -18.47
N LYS A 69 -11.21 2.69 -17.13
CA LYS A 69 -12.34 2.60 -16.20
C LYS A 69 -12.97 3.96 -15.86
N ARG A 70 -12.52 5.05 -16.49
CA ARG A 70 -13.02 6.43 -16.30
C ARG A 70 -12.85 6.95 -14.86
N PHE A 71 -11.75 6.62 -14.20
CA PHE A 71 -11.34 7.27 -12.97
C PHE A 71 -10.56 8.53 -13.28
N LEU A 72 -10.69 9.53 -12.41
CA LEU A 72 -9.88 10.73 -12.42
C LEU A 72 -8.65 10.53 -11.52
N GLU A 73 -7.45 10.70 -12.06
CA GLU A 73 -6.22 10.77 -11.24
C GLU A 73 -6.22 12.11 -10.52
N VAL A 74 -6.11 12.07 -9.19
CA VAL A 74 -6.04 13.26 -8.35
C VAL A 74 -4.73 13.30 -7.59
N LYS A 75 -4.42 14.45 -6.96
CA LYS A 75 -3.22 14.62 -6.16
C LYS A 75 -3.56 15.31 -4.84
N THR A 76 -3.27 14.64 -3.73
CA THR A 76 -3.39 15.20 -2.40
C THR A 76 -2.10 15.87 -1.93
N PRO A 77 -2.14 16.76 -0.91
CA PRO A 77 -0.94 17.36 -0.33
C PRO A 77 -0.01 16.32 0.30
N THR A 78 1.30 16.48 0.08
CA THR A 78 2.34 15.66 0.72
C THR A 78 2.78 16.21 2.08
N LEU A 79 2.54 17.48 2.37
CA LEU A 79 2.71 18.05 3.71
C LEU A 79 1.33 18.27 4.33
N VAL A 80 1.06 17.57 5.42
CA VAL A 80 -0.26 17.53 6.06
C VAL A 80 -0.18 17.90 7.54
N LYS A 81 -1.30 18.34 8.11
CA LYS A 81 -1.43 18.60 9.54
C LYS A 81 -1.77 17.35 10.35
N CYS A 82 -2.50 16.45 9.74
CA CYS A 82 -2.84 15.14 10.28
C CYS A 82 -2.43 14.05 9.26
N PRO A 83 -1.41 13.25 9.56
CA PRO A 83 -0.92 12.22 8.63
C PRO A 83 -1.73 10.92 8.66
N GLY A 84 -2.59 10.75 9.67
CA GLY A 84 -3.37 9.57 10.01
C GLY A 84 -3.45 9.38 11.52
N THR A 85 -4.49 8.72 12.01
CA THR A 85 -4.72 8.52 13.47
C THR A 85 -4.31 7.14 13.96
N GLU A 86 -3.95 6.21 13.07
CA GLU A 86 -3.66 4.82 13.39
C GLU A 86 -2.61 4.68 14.51
N PRO A 87 -2.95 4.01 15.63
CA PRO A 87 -2.08 3.96 16.80
C PRO A 87 -0.73 3.26 16.54
N SER A 88 -0.73 2.25 15.68
CA SER A 88 0.46 1.45 15.39
C SER A 88 1.51 2.19 14.55
N LEU A 89 1.10 3.19 13.73
CA LEU A 89 1.99 3.86 12.78
C LEU A 89 2.76 5.01 13.41
N ASP A 90 4.07 5.02 13.21
CA ASP A 90 4.93 6.16 13.52
C ASP A 90 5.07 7.09 12.30
N VAL A 91 5.14 8.39 12.55
CA VAL A 91 5.10 9.42 11.52
C VAL A 91 6.44 10.13 11.37
N PHE A 92 6.69 10.67 10.17
CA PHE A 92 7.75 11.66 9.95
C PHE A 92 7.18 13.06 10.11
N SER A 93 7.82 13.87 10.95
CA SER A 93 7.47 15.28 11.13
C SER A 93 8.51 16.21 10.56
N THR A 94 8.09 17.42 10.18
CA THR A 94 8.94 18.51 9.69
C THR A 94 8.39 19.86 10.14
N GLU A 95 9.19 20.93 10.00
CA GLU A 95 8.77 22.28 10.33
C GLU A 95 8.80 23.19 9.10
N PHE A 96 7.72 23.95 8.89
CA PHE A 96 7.74 25.13 8.03
C PHE A 96 8.23 26.33 8.86
N ILE A 97 9.24 27.04 8.36
CA ILE A 97 9.86 28.18 9.04
C ILE A 97 9.79 29.39 8.12
N ASN A 98 9.15 30.48 8.62
CA ASN A 98 9.11 31.75 7.94
C ASN A 98 9.40 32.88 8.98
N GLY A 99 10.64 33.31 9.05
CA GLY A 99 11.12 34.24 10.09
C GLY A 99 10.99 33.62 11.49
N SER A 100 10.20 34.24 12.35
CA SER A 100 9.88 33.71 13.69
C SER A 100 8.70 32.75 13.72
N HIS A 101 7.95 32.67 12.63
CA HIS A 101 6.81 31.76 12.52
C HIS A 101 7.28 30.32 12.24
N LYS A 102 6.88 29.40 13.11
CA LYS A 102 7.13 27.98 12.96
C LYS A 102 5.83 27.21 12.98
N GLU A 103 5.69 26.28 12.07
CA GLU A 103 4.51 25.44 11.95
C GLU A 103 4.89 23.99 11.66
N LYS A 104 4.37 23.05 12.47
CA LYS A 104 4.67 21.64 12.33
C LYS A 104 3.79 20.99 11.26
N PHE A 105 4.42 20.18 10.42
CA PHE A 105 3.80 19.36 9.40
C PHE A 105 4.29 17.92 9.50
N TYR A 106 3.58 17.06 8.81
CA TYR A 106 3.89 15.64 8.72
C TYR A 106 3.90 15.16 7.28
N LEU A 107 4.65 14.11 7.00
CA LEU A 107 4.52 13.32 5.78
C LEU A 107 3.36 12.33 5.97
N PRO A 108 2.47 12.13 4.97
CA PRO A 108 1.27 11.31 5.14
C PRO A 108 1.60 9.81 5.21
N THR A 109 0.91 9.09 6.06
CA THR A 109 0.94 7.62 6.10
C THR A 109 0.04 6.99 5.04
N SER A 110 -0.94 7.76 4.55
CA SER A 110 -1.90 7.46 3.49
C SER A 110 -2.53 8.76 2.99
N PRO A 111 -2.98 8.86 1.73
CA PRO A 111 -3.74 9.99 1.22
C PRO A 111 -5.23 9.96 1.61
N GLU A 112 -5.71 8.92 2.29
CA GLU A 112 -7.11 8.57 2.55
C GLU A 112 -7.97 9.75 3.04
N ILE A 113 -7.54 10.44 4.11
CA ILE A 113 -8.29 11.57 4.70
C ILE A 113 -8.59 12.65 3.66
N ASN A 114 -7.61 12.98 2.82
CA ASN A 114 -7.77 14.00 1.78
C ASN A 114 -8.58 13.50 0.59
N LEU A 115 -8.45 12.22 0.21
CA LEU A 115 -9.28 11.62 -0.85
C LEU A 115 -10.75 11.58 -0.45
N LYS A 116 -11.06 11.28 0.82
CA LYS A 116 -12.44 11.33 1.35
C LYS A 116 -13.04 12.74 1.34
N LYS A 117 -12.24 13.79 1.50
CA LYS A 117 -12.72 15.17 1.33
C LYS A 117 -13.18 15.41 -0.12
N PHE A 118 -12.45 14.90 -1.12
CA PHE A 118 -12.87 15.01 -2.52
C PHE A 118 -14.18 14.25 -2.79
N LEU A 119 -14.41 13.10 -2.13
CA LEU A 119 -15.69 12.41 -2.22
C LEU A 119 -16.84 13.25 -1.65
N ALA A 120 -16.61 13.93 -0.53
CA ALA A 120 -17.60 14.87 0.06
C ALA A 120 -17.85 16.10 -0.82
N GLU A 121 -16.86 16.51 -1.63
CA GLU A 121 -16.98 17.57 -2.62
C GLU A 121 -17.68 17.11 -3.92
N GLY A 122 -18.01 15.82 -4.04
CA GLY A 122 -18.79 15.27 -5.18
C GLY A 122 -17.98 14.46 -6.18
N ALA A 123 -16.73 14.08 -5.86
CA ALA A 123 -15.99 13.17 -6.73
C ALA A 123 -16.61 11.77 -6.71
N GLU A 124 -16.77 11.15 -7.92
CA GLU A 124 -17.43 9.85 -8.04
C GLU A 124 -16.45 8.68 -8.16
N ARG A 125 -15.39 8.86 -8.95
CA ARG A 125 -14.36 7.83 -9.22
C ARG A 125 -13.01 8.51 -9.29
N ILE A 126 -12.21 8.33 -8.24
CA ILE A 126 -10.89 8.93 -8.14
C ILE A 126 -9.85 7.90 -7.79
N PHE A 127 -8.62 8.12 -8.21
CA PHE A 127 -7.47 7.38 -7.74
C PHE A 127 -6.26 8.28 -7.58
N GLU A 128 -5.34 7.88 -6.73
CA GLU A 128 -4.05 8.52 -6.57
C GLU A 128 -2.95 7.47 -6.46
N ILE A 129 -1.82 7.73 -7.12
CA ILE A 129 -0.54 7.06 -6.86
C ILE A 129 0.28 8.02 -6.00
N ALA A 130 0.29 7.78 -4.69
CA ALA A 130 0.86 8.65 -3.69
C ALA A 130 2.17 8.11 -3.11
N SER A 131 3.15 8.99 -2.86
CA SER A 131 4.25 8.68 -1.95
C SER A 131 3.75 8.78 -0.52
N VAL A 132 3.96 7.72 0.26
CA VAL A 132 3.57 7.64 1.67
C VAL A 132 4.73 7.20 2.54
N PHE A 133 4.65 7.52 3.83
CA PHE A 133 5.80 7.45 4.72
C PHE A 133 5.41 6.84 6.06
N ARG A 134 6.15 5.82 6.51
CA ARG A 134 5.97 5.20 7.82
C ARG A 134 7.31 5.09 8.53
N ASN A 135 7.46 5.81 9.62
CA ASN A 135 8.70 5.83 10.37
C ASN A 135 8.90 4.49 11.12
N GLY A 136 10.15 4.01 11.15
CA GLY A 136 10.47 2.76 11.83
C GLY A 136 10.19 1.48 11.03
N GLU A 137 9.47 1.56 9.91
CA GLU A 137 9.18 0.39 9.07
C GLU A 137 10.27 0.17 8.01
N LYS A 138 11.20 -0.77 8.28
CA LYS A 138 12.21 -1.21 7.31
C LYS A 138 12.46 -2.70 7.48
N THR A 139 12.01 -3.49 6.50
CA THR A 139 12.21 -4.94 6.41
C THR A 139 12.40 -5.34 4.95
N GLU A 140 12.51 -6.62 4.64
CA GLU A 140 12.52 -7.10 3.24
C GLU A 140 11.22 -6.76 2.49
N ARG A 141 10.10 -6.56 3.19
CA ARG A 141 8.76 -6.31 2.62
C ARG A 141 8.23 -4.90 2.88
N HIS A 142 8.95 -4.10 3.67
CA HIS A 142 8.56 -2.75 4.06
C HIS A 142 9.70 -1.77 3.83
N HIS A 143 9.34 -0.56 3.42
CA HIS A 143 10.25 0.55 3.32
C HIS A 143 9.61 1.78 3.95
N TYR A 144 10.40 2.63 4.61
CA TYR A 144 9.91 3.83 5.30
C TYR A 144 9.25 4.85 4.35
N GLU A 145 9.57 4.79 3.07
CA GLU A 145 8.89 5.49 1.99
C GLU A 145 8.47 4.44 0.95
N PHE A 146 7.21 4.43 0.54
CA PHE A 146 6.71 3.54 -0.49
C PHE A 146 5.59 4.21 -1.28
N THR A 147 5.12 3.54 -2.33
CA THR A 147 4.10 4.07 -3.20
C THR A 147 2.77 3.36 -2.94
N MET A 148 1.77 4.12 -2.59
CA MET A 148 0.42 3.62 -2.35
C MET A 148 -0.49 4.03 -3.51
N LEU A 149 -1.20 3.08 -4.05
CA LEU A 149 -2.32 3.31 -4.96
C LEU A 149 -3.59 3.26 -4.14
N GLU A 150 -4.31 4.37 -4.07
CA GLU A 150 -5.65 4.38 -3.51
C GLU A 150 -6.68 4.75 -4.56
N TRP A 151 -7.84 4.07 -4.52
CA TRP A 151 -8.96 4.45 -5.36
C TRP A 151 -10.28 4.29 -4.64
N TYR A 152 -11.23 5.13 -5.02
CA TYR A 152 -12.54 5.24 -4.40
C TYR A 152 -13.64 5.29 -5.45
N ARG A 153 -14.78 4.72 -5.11
CA ARG A 153 -16.03 4.82 -5.86
C ARG A 153 -17.15 5.29 -4.94
N SER A 154 -17.78 6.41 -5.27
CA SER A 154 -19.05 6.82 -4.68
C SER A 154 -20.17 5.89 -5.13
N TYR A 155 -21.13 5.65 -4.24
CA TYR A 155 -22.31 4.79 -4.45
C TYR A 155 -21.98 3.34 -4.83
N ALA A 156 -20.81 2.85 -4.43
CA ALA A 156 -20.37 1.49 -4.65
C ALA A 156 -20.20 0.73 -3.33
N ASN A 157 -20.30 -0.59 -3.40
CA ASN A 157 -20.03 -1.50 -2.29
C ASN A 157 -18.65 -2.17 -2.42
N LEU A 158 -18.22 -2.88 -1.39
CA LEU A 158 -16.95 -3.58 -1.36
C LEU A 158 -16.77 -4.62 -2.49
N SER A 159 -17.86 -5.27 -2.93
CA SER A 159 -17.75 -6.25 -4.01
C SER A 159 -17.34 -5.59 -5.33
N THR A 160 -17.72 -4.34 -5.57
CA THR A 160 -17.27 -3.56 -6.73
C THR A 160 -15.77 -3.26 -6.65
N ILE A 161 -15.27 -2.84 -5.49
CA ILE A 161 -13.84 -2.59 -5.26
C ILE A 161 -13.02 -3.87 -5.38
N LYS A 162 -13.53 -4.98 -4.84
CA LYS A 162 -12.90 -6.30 -4.99
C LYS A 162 -12.79 -6.71 -6.45
N HIS A 163 -13.83 -6.47 -7.24
CA HIS A 163 -13.80 -6.74 -8.69
C HIS A 163 -12.78 -5.87 -9.41
N ASP A 164 -12.73 -4.55 -9.11
CA ASP A 164 -11.70 -3.66 -9.66
C ASP A 164 -10.28 -4.16 -9.36
N MET A 165 -10.03 -4.65 -8.12
CA MET A 165 -8.73 -5.19 -7.76
C MET A 165 -8.37 -6.45 -8.54
N ILE A 166 -9.31 -7.38 -8.71
CA ILE A 166 -9.09 -8.62 -9.49
C ILE A 166 -8.74 -8.25 -10.93
N GLU A 167 -9.53 -7.39 -11.57
CA GLU A 167 -9.30 -6.94 -12.94
C GLU A 167 -7.97 -6.18 -13.08
N LEU A 168 -7.59 -5.35 -12.10
CA LEU A 168 -6.29 -4.66 -12.07
C LEU A 168 -5.14 -5.66 -12.05
N VAL A 169 -5.19 -6.66 -11.15
CA VAL A 169 -4.15 -7.69 -11.05
C VAL A 169 -4.00 -8.46 -12.36
N GLU A 170 -5.12 -8.87 -12.97
CA GLU A 170 -5.12 -9.58 -14.25
C GLU A 170 -4.59 -8.71 -15.39
N TYR A 171 -5.04 -7.45 -15.49
CA TYR A 171 -4.60 -6.50 -16.49
C TYR A 171 -3.07 -6.27 -16.43
N ILE A 172 -2.56 -6.05 -15.22
CA ILE A 172 -1.12 -5.84 -15.02
C ILE A 172 -0.32 -7.11 -15.33
N ALA A 173 -0.81 -8.29 -14.92
CA ALA A 173 -0.16 -9.56 -15.23
C ALA A 173 0.00 -9.76 -16.74
N ASP A 174 -1.05 -9.44 -17.51
CA ASP A 174 -1.02 -9.51 -18.98
C ASP A 174 -0.02 -8.52 -19.60
N LYS A 175 -0.02 -7.26 -19.13
CA LYS A 175 0.92 -6.24 -19.61
C LYS A 175 2.37 -6.62 -19.34
N LEU A 176 2.65 -7.18 -18.17
CA LEU A 176 3.98 -7.65 -17.78
C LEU A 176 4.32 -9.04 -18.33
N LYS A 177 3.37 -9.73 -18.98
CA LYS A 177 3.51 -11.09 -19.50
C LYS A 177 3.95 -12.10 -18.42
N VAL A 178 3.35 -11.98 -17.23
CA VAL A 178 3.55 -12.90 -16.11
C VAL A 178 2.28 -13.69 -15.81
N ALA A 179 2.39 -14.76 -15.01
CA ALA A 179 1.25 -15.55 -14.64
C ALA A 179 0.24 -14.78 -13.79
N ARG A 180 -1.05 -14.91 -14.11
CA ARG A 180 -2.15 -14.47 -13.26
C ARG A 180 -2.27 -15.36 -12.04
N PRO A 181 -2.94 -14.92 -10.96
CA PRO A 181 -3.37 -15.84 -9.89
C PRO A 181 -4.17 -17.00 -10.48
N LYS A 182 -3.88 -18.23 -10.05
CA LYS A 182 -4.59 -19.42 -10.56
C LYS A 182 -6.06 -19.46 -10.15
N GLU A 183 -6.35 -18.86 -9.00
CA GLU A 183 -7.67 -18.86 -8.39
C GLU A 183 -7.83 -17.66 -7.48
N VAL A 184 -9.06 -17.17 -7.35
CA VAL A 184 -9.45 -16.16 -6.37
C VAL A 184 -10.23 -16.84 -5.26
N LEU A 185 -9.74 -16.77 -4.03
CA LEU A 185 -10.38 -17.32 -2.85
C LEU A 185 -10.92 -16.18 -1.97
N THR A 186 -12.03 -16.43 -1.32
CA THR A 186 -12.60 -15.49 -0.35
C THR A 186 -12.97 -16.24 0.92
N PHE A 187 -12.56 -15.72 2.06
CA PHE A 187 -12.89 -16.23 3.38
C PHE A 187 -13.30 -15.07 4.29
N THR A 188 -14.17 -15.34 5.23
CA THR A 188 -14.38 -14.46 6.37
C THR A 188 -13.37 -14.76 7.49
N VAL A 189 -13.10 -13.77 8.35
CA VAL A 189 -12.28 -14.00 9.57
C VAL A 189 -12.83 -15.17 10.37
N ALA A 190 -14.16 -15.25 10.56
CA ALA A 190 -14.79 -16.34 11.31
C ALA A 190 -14.52 -17.72 10.71
N GLU A 191 -14.62 -17.85 9.38
CA GLU A 191 -14.31 -19.13 8.68
C GLU A 191 -12.85 -19.53 8.85
N LEU A 192 -11.93 -18.58 8.81
CA LEU A 192 -10.50 -18.84 8.97
C LEU A 192 -10.15 -19.29 10.39
N PHE A 193 -10.68 -18.61 11.41
CA PHE A 193 -10.48 -19.03 12.79
C PHE A 193 -11.12 -20.40 13.08
N GLN A 194 -12.30 -20.66 12.53
CA GLN A 194 -12.91 -21.99 12.64
C GLN A 194 -12.04 -23.07 11.97
N LYS A 195 -11.53 -22.80 10.77
CA LYS A 195 -10.77 -23.76 9.97
C LYS A 195 -9.39 -24.08 10.55
N TYR A 196 -8.65 -23.06 11.00
CA TYR A 196 -7.24 -23.21 11.37
C TYR A 196 -6.98 -23.21 12.88
N CYS A 197 -7.92 -22.68 13.67
CA CYS A 197 -7.79 -22.57 15.11
C CYS A 197 -8.83 -23.39 15.90
N ASP A 198 -9.79 -24.03 15.19
CA ASP A 198 -10.98 -24.67 15.82
C ASP A 198 -11.64 -23.76 16.83
N PHE A 199 -11.88 -22.51 16.42
CA PHE A 199 -12.43 -21.45 17.28
C PHE A 199 -13.59 -20.72 16.58
N LYS A 200 -14.74 -20.66 17.26
CA LYS A 200 -15.92 -19.92 16.76
C LYS A 200 -15.75 -18.42 17.04
N PHE A 201 -15.20 -17.71 16.06
CA PHE A 201 -15.02 -16.28 16.13
C PHE A 201 -16.33 -15.52 15.86
N THR A 202 -16.62 -14.49 16.65
CA THR A 202 -17.81 -13.63 16.51
C THR A 202 -17.42 -12.15 16.68
N PRO A 203 -18.27 -11.19 16.29
CA PRO A 203 -18.02 -9.77 16.54
C PRO A 203 -17.88 -9.42 18.03
N GLN A 204 -18.39 -10.25 18.91
CA GLN A 204 -18.37 -10.09 20.37
C GLN A 204 -17.23 -10.86 21.04
N THR A 205 -16.36 -11.54 20.24
CA THR A 205 -15.19 -12.24 20.80
C THR A 205 -14.33 -11.28 21.62
N THR A 206 -14.06 -11.69 22.85
CA THR A 206 -13.38 -10.87 23.86
C THR A 206 -11.87 -11.09 23.85
N GLU A 207 -11.14 -10.15 24.49
CA GLU A 207 -9.70 -10.26 24.68
C GLU A 207 -9.32 -11.54 25.47
N ASN A 208 -10.06 -11.87 26.53
CA ASN A 208 -9.82 -13.07 27.32
C ASN A 208 -9.95 -14.36 26.50
N GLU A 209 -10.97 -14.45 25.64
CA GLU A 209 -11.14 -15.61 24.75
C GLU A 209 -9.97 -15.75 23.75
N LEU A 210 -9.47 -14.63 23.20
CA LEU A 210 -8.31 -14.67 22.33
C LEU A 210 -7.03 -15.02 23.07
N LYS A 211 -6.86 -14.55 24.31
CA LYS A 211 -5.74 -14.90 25.16
C LYS A 211 -5.72 -16.39 25.52
N GLU A 212 -6.89 -16.96 25.86
CA GLU A 212 -7.04 -18.39 26.08
C GLU A 212 -6.75 -19.20 24.82
N LEU A 213 -7.24 -18.74 23.68
CA LEU A 213 -6.98 -19.35 22.37
C LEU A 213 -5.48 -19.34 22.04
N ALA A 214 -4.81 -18.20 22.21
CA ALA A 214 -3.36 -18.09 21.99
C ALA A 214 -2.57 -19.07 22.83
N ASN A 215 -2.91 -19.19 24.12
CA ASN A 215 -2.30 -20.17 25.02
C ASN A 215 -2.54 -21.62 24.56
N LYS A 216 -3.78 -21.97 24.19
CA LYS A 216 -4.14 -23.29 23.63
C LYS A 216 -3.34 -23.62 22.37
N LEU A 217 -3.09 -22.63 21.51
CA LEU A 217 -2.37 -22.79 20.25
C LEU A 217 -0.83 -22.65 20.40
N ASN A 218 -0.32 -22.37 21.59
CA ASN A 218 1.08 -22.09 21.87
C ASN A 218 1.64 -20.92 21.03
N VAL A 219 0.85 -19.85 20.86
CA VAL A 219 1.29 -18.60 20.23
C VAL A 219 2.04 -17.76 21.28
N ASP A 220 3.20 -17.20 20.93
CA ASP A 220 3.93 -16.29 21.84
C ASP A 220 3.25 -14.91 21.87
N VAL A 221 2.59 -14.63 22.97
CA VAL A 221 1.82 -13.39 23.20
C VAL A 221 2.43 -12.49 24.27
N LYS A 222 3.73 -12.65 24.57
CA LYS A 222 4.40 -11.83 25.61
C LYS A 222 4.36 -10.34 25.35
N SER A 223 4.31 -9.93 24.09
CA SER A 223 4.21 -8.53 23.67
C SER A 223 2.77 -8.04 23.55
N ALA A 224 1.77 -8.92 23.63
CA ALA A 224 0.37 -8.55 23.49
C ALA A 224 -0.14 -7.80 24.72
N THR A 225 -0.75 -6.65 24.47
CA THR A 225 -1.34 -5.77 25.50
C THR A 225 -2.79 -5.42 25.23
N THR A 226 -3.27 -5.68 24.01
CA THR A 226 -4.61 -5.34 23.54
C THR A 226 -5.27 -6.51 22.82
N ILE A 227 -6.59 -6.46 22.66
CA ILE A 227 -7.33 -7.44 21.84
C ILE A 227 -6.80 -7.50 20.40
N ASP A 228 -6.36 -6.36 19.86
CA ASP A 228 -5.76 -6.24 18.53
C ASP A 228 -4.47 -7.07 18.43
N ASP A 229 -3.61 -6.97 19.43
CA ASP A 229 -2.34 -7.72 19.47
C ASP A 229 -2.60 -9.22 19.48
N TYR A 230 -3.52 -9.72 20.33
CA TYR A 230 -3.88 -11.13 20.38
C TYR A 230 -4.44 -11.62 19.05
N PHE A 231 -5.33 -10.83 18.42
CA PHE A 231 -5.88 -11.16 17.12
C PHE A 231 -4.77 -11.30 16.08
N TYR A 232 -3.90 -10.28 15.93
CA TYR A 232 -2.84 -10.28 14.93
C TYR A 232 -1.81 -11.39 15.13
N LEU A 233 -1.37 -11.64 16.35
CA LEU A 233 -0.38 -12.68 16.62
C LEU A 233 -0.92 -14.07 16.27
N ILE A 234 -2.17 -14.36 16.61
CA ILE A 234 -2.83 -15.61 16.22
C ILE A 234 -2.98 -15.69 14.71
N PHE A 235 -3.48 -14.61 14.08
CA PHE A 235 -3.72 -14.56 12.65
C PHE A 235 -2.44 -14.77 11.84
N MET A 236 -1.38 -14.05 12.15
CA MET A 236 -0.08 -14.16 11.48
C MET A 236 0.54 -15.55 11.63
N GLU A 237 0.51 -16.12 12.84
CA GLU A 237 1.19 -17.39 13.08
C GLU A 237 0.41 -18.61 12.59
N LYS A 238 -0.92 -18.61 12.75
CA LYS A 238 -1.75 -19.80 12.50
C LYS A 238 -2.54 -19.75 11.20
N ILE A 239 -2.79 -18.57 10.65
CA ILE A 239 -3.70 -18.39 9.51
C ILE A 239 -2.95 -17.89 8.29
N GLU A 240 -2.25 -16.76 8.36
CA GLU A 240 -1.63 -16.10 7.20
C GLU A 240 -0.63 -17.02 6.48
N ASN A 241 0.14 -17.82 7.21
CA ASN A 241 1.10 -18.76 6.65
C ASN A 241 0.48 -19.95 5.91
N GLN A 242 -0.86 -20.08 5.92
CA GLN A 242 -1.57 -21.19 5.27
C GLN A 242 -2.04 -20.87 3.84
N TRP A 243 -1.77 -19.64 3.36
CA TRP A 243 -2.20 -19.24 2.01
C TRP A 243 -1.48 -20.04 0.93
N PRO A 244 -2.20 -20.61 -0.04
CA PRO A 244 -1.57 -21.17 -1.24
C PRO A 244 -0.85 -20.07 -2.03
N PRO A 245 0.42 -20.24 -2.41
CA PRO A 245 1.24 -19.14 -2.92
C PRO A 245 0.76 -18.56 -4.26
N ASP A 246 0.06 -19.31 -5.05
CA ASP A 246 -0.37 -18.94 -6.41
C ASP A 246 -1.84 -18.48 -6.49
N ARG A 247 -2.45 -18.14 -5.36
CA ARG A 247 -3.83 -17.70 -5.25
C ARG A 247 -3.96 -16.31 -4.68
N LEU A 248 -4.88 -15.54 -5.24
CA LEU A 248 -5.30 -14.26 -4.67
C LEU A 248 -6.38 -14.52 -3.61
N VAL A 249 -6.06 -14.23 -2.36
CA VAL A 249 -6.93 -14.51 -1.21
C VAL A 249 -7.50 -13.22 -0.65
N PHE A 250 -8.81 -13.14 -0.54
CA PHE A 250 -9.53 -12.07 0.14
C PHE A 250 -10.01 -12.56 1.51
N VAL A 251 -9.71 -11.78 2.55
CA VAL A 251 -10.21 -11.98 3.91
C VAL A 251 -11.19 -10.88 4.23
N GLU A 252 -12.42 -11.23 4.53
CA GLU A 252 -13.53 -10.29 4.75
C GLU A 252 -14.10 -10.39 6.17
N LYS A 253 -14.93 -9.40 6.54
CA LYS A 253 -15.65 -9.41 7.81
C LYS A 253 -14.71 -9.44 9.00
N TYR A 254 -14.04 -8.33 9.20
CA TYR A 254 -13.17 -8.11 10.35
C TYR A 254 -13.98 -7.77 11.61
N PRO A 255 -13.48 -8.10 12.81
CA PRO A 255 -14.17 -7.73 14.05
C PRO A 255 -14.25 -6.20 14.22
N PRO A 256 -15.20 -5.68 15.06
CA PRO A 256 -15.43 -4.24 15.20
C PRO A 256 -14.20 -3.41 15.57
N TYR A 257 -13.32 -3.96 16.41
CA TYR A 257 -12.08 -3.31 16.83
C TYR A 257 -11.03 -3.26 15.72
N GLN A 258 -11.18 -4.08 14.66
CA GLN A 258 -10.38 -4.07 13.44
C GLN A 258 -11.07 -3.35 12.27
N ALA A 259 -12.24 -2.73 12.50
CA ALA A 259 -12.99 -2.06 11.44
C ALA A 259 -12.30 -0.79 10.93
N ALA A 260 -11.37 -0.19 11.72
CA ALA A 260 -10.66 1.03 11.34
C ALA A 260 -11.63 2.13 10.83
N LEU A 261 -11.48 2.52 9.58
CA LEU A 261 -12.32 3.53 8.92
C LEU A 261 -13.53 2.92 8.17
N ALA A 262 -13.78 1.61 8.32
CA ALA A 262 -14.95 0.94 7.75
C ALA A 262 -16.19 1.13 8.62
N ARG A 263 -17.34 1.14 7.98
CA ARG A 263 -18.61 0.99 8.69
C ARG A 263 -18.79 -0.46 9.17
N LEU A 264 -19.65 -0.64 10.16
CA LEU A 264 -20.10 -1.97 10.57
C LEU A 264 -21.33 -2.38 9.74
N ASP A 265 -21.42 -3.66 9.41
CA ASP A 265 -22.63 -4.23 8.85
C ASP A 265 -23.70 -4.49 9.93
N GLN A 266 -24.89 -4.94 9.52
CA GLN A 266 -26.00 -5.22 10.43
C GLN A 266 -25.71 -6.32 11.46
N SER A 267 -24.73 -7.17 11.19
CA SER A 267 -24.30 -8.26 12.07
C SER A 267 -23.16 -7.86 13.01
N GLY A 268 -22.69 -6.61 12.93
CA GLY A 268 -21.62 -6.05 13.75
C GLY A 268 -20.22 -6.32 13.24
N TRP A 269 -20.05 -6.89 12.05
CA TRP A 269 -18.75 -7.03 11.42
C TRP A 269 -18.32 -5.76 10.70
N GLY A 270 -17.01 -5.48 10.71
CA GLY A 270 -16.44 -4.45 9.86
C GLY A 270 -16.61 -4.81 8.39
N ASP A 271 -17.20 -3.90 7.62
CA ASP A 271 -17.37 -4.03 6.18
C ASP A 271 -16.04 -3.66 5.49
N ARG A 272 -15.07 -4.58 5.63
CA ARG A 272 -13.66 -4.45 5.29
C ARG A 272 -13.16 -5.75 4.68
N PHE A 273 -12.20 -5.66 3.74
CA PHE A 273 -11.40 -6.80 3.35
C PHE A 273 -9.91 -6.45 3.26
N GLU A 274 -9.08 -7.45 3.43
CA GLU A 274 -7.67 -7.43 3.02
C GLU A 274 -7.44 -8.45 1.91
N ALA A 275 -6.45 -8.18 1.06
CA ALA A 275 -6.10 -9.05 -0.05
C ALA A 275 -4.64 -9.50 0.03
N TYR A 276 -4.42 -10.79 -0.16
CA TYR A 276 -3.13 -11.46 -0.03
C TYR A 276 -2.76 -12.22 -1.31
N TRP A 277 -1.51 -12.17 -1.70
CA TRP A 277 -0.96 -13.00 -2.78
C TRP A 277 0.52 -13.27 -2.54
N ASN A 278 0.95 -14.53 -2.78
CA ASN A 278 2.33 -14.97 -2.60
C ASN A 278 2.93 -14.65 -1.21
N GLY A 279 2.10 -14.72 -0.17
CA GLY A 279 2.48 -14.43 1.22
C GLY A 279 2.69 -12.93 1.51
N LEU A 280 2.17 -12.05 0.66
CA LEU A 280 2.18 -10.61 0.87
C LEU A 280 0.74 -10.10 1.00
N GLU A 281 0.47 -9.32 2.03
CA GLU A 281 -0.69 -8.45 2.08
C GLU A 281 -0.51 -7.35 1.03
N LEU A 282 -1.40 -7.30 0.04
CA LEU A 282 -1.35 -6.36 -1.06
C LEU A 282 -2.18 -5.11 -0.81
N ALA A 283 -3.35 -5.29 -0.21
CA ALA A 283 -4.34 -4.21 -0.11
C ALA A 283 -5.28 -4.38 1.07
N ASN A 284 -5.82 -3.24 1.51
CA ASN A 284 -6.84 -3.11 2.55
C ASN A 284 -7.96 -2.21 2.03
N ALA A 285 -9.22 -2.64 2.15
CA ALA A 285 -10.39 -1.97 1.57
C ALA A 285 -11.52 -1.83 2.56
N PHE A 286 -12.24 -0.72 2.44
CA PHE A 286 -13.34 -0.38 3.32
C PHE A 286 -14.61 -0.03 2.54
N HIS A 287 -15.76 -0.42 3.08
CA HIS A 287 -16.98 0.35 2.88
C HIS A 287 -16.94 1.51 3.87
N GLU A 288 -16.80 2.70 3.35
CA GLU A 288 -16.36 3.86 4.11
C GLU A 288 -17.35 4.27 5.21
N LEU A 289 -16.83 4.55 6.39
CA LEU A 289 -17.58 5.21 7.44
C LEU A 289 -17.77 6.67 7.05
N ASN A 290 -19.02 7.07 6.85
CA ASN A 290 -19.40 8.43 6.46
C ASN A 290 -20.19 9.20 7.53
N ASP A 291 -20.32 8.63 8.73
CA ASP A 291 -20.90 9.29 9.89
C ASP A 291 -19.82 10.12 10.62
N PRO A 292 -19.94 11.46 10.66
CA PRO A 292 -18.89 12.32 11.24
C PRO A 292 -18.70 12.13 12.73
N GLU A 293 -19.77 11.82 13.49
CA GLU A 293 -19.70 11.66 14.94
C GLU A 293 -19.01 10.35 15.31
N ILE A 294 -19.39 9.25 14.65
CA ILE A 294 -18.74 7.95 14.85
C ILE A 294 -17.27 8.02 14.42
N GLN A 295 -16.97 8.66 13.27
CA GLN A 295 -15.62 8.80 12.78
C GLN A 295 -14.75 9.61 13.74
N ARG A 296 -15.28 10.73 14.26
CA ARG A 296 -14.57 11.56 15.25
C ARG A 296 -14.26 10.77 16.52
N ALA A 297 -15.25 10.05 17.04
CA ALA A 297 -15.09 9.24 18.25
C ALA A 297 -13.97 8.18 18.07
N ARG A 298 -13.95 7.47 16.94
CA ARG A 298 -12.90 6.49 16.61
C ARG A 298 -11.53 7.15 16.49
N SER A 299 -11.40 8.24 15.73
CA SER A 299 -10.16 8.96 15.57
C SER A 299 -9.61 9.48 16.90
N GLN A 300 -10.49 9.96 17.80
CA GLN A 300 -10.07 10.38 19.13
C GLN A 300 -9.60 9.21 20.01
N ASP A 301 -10.26 8.05 19.91
CA ASP A 301 -9.82 6.84 20.61
C ASP A 301 -8.44 6.36 20.12
N ASP A 302 -8.21 6.38 18.81
CA ASP A 302 -6.91 6.05 18.22
C ASP A 302 -5.80 6.99 18.70
N LEU A 303 -6.06 8.30 18.75
CA LEU A 303 -5.10 9.28 19.29
C LEU A 303 -4.82 9.05 20.78
N ASN A 304 -5.84 8.67 21.56
CA ASN A 304 -5.66 8.33 22.98
C ASN A 304 -4.78 7.08 23.14
N LYS A 305 -5.00 6.04 22.35
CA LYS A 305 -4.15 4.83 22.30
C LYS A 305 -2.72 5.19 21.91
N LYS A 306 -2.54 6.02 20.87
CA LYS A 306 -1.23 6.50 20.41
C LYS A 306 -0.47 7.21 21.52
N LYS A 307 -1.15 8.08 22.27
CA LYS A 307 -0.59 8.78 23.44
C LYS A 307 -0.20 7.81 24.57
N GLN A 308 -1.05 6.80 24.86
CA GLN A 308 -0.73 5.76 25.85
C GLN A 308 0.51 4.93 25.47
N MET A 309 0.74 4.73 24.17
CA MET A 309 1.94 4.07 23.64
C MET A 309 3.18 4.98 23.64
N GLY A 310 3.07 6.22 24.13
CA GLY A 310 4.19 7.19 24.17
C GLY A 310 4.60 7.72 22.79
N LYS A 311 3.73 7.58 21.80
CA LYS A 311 3.97 8.07 20.45
C LYS A 311 3.65 9.56 20.32
N GLU A 312 4.05 10.14 19.20
CA GLU A 312 3.87 11.57 18.92
C GLU A 312 2.38 11.97 18.95
N GLU A 313 2.07 13.05 19.68
CA GLU A 313 0.73 13.62 19.74
C GLU A 313 0.42 14.37 18.45
N ILE A 314 -0.65 13.96 17.77
CA ILE A 314 -1.13 14.51 16.51
C ILE A 314 -2.52 15.09 16.74
N GLY A 315 -2.84 16.19 16.07
CA GLY A 315 -4.18 16.78 16.10
C GLY A 315 -5.14 16.09 15.13
N LEU A 316 -6.43 16.23 15.38
CA LEU A 316 -7.48 15.83 14.43
C LEU A 316 -7.53 16.79 13.23
N ASP A 317 -7.90 16.30 12.07
CA ASP A 317 -8.18 17.12 10.90
C ASP A 317 -9.64 17.60 10.91
N GLU A 318 -9.88 18.77 11.48
CA GLU A 318 -11.22 19.36 11.58
C GLU A 318 -11.89 19.61 10.23
N SER A 319 -11.09 19.84 9.17
CA SER A 319 -11.63 20.01 7.82
C SER A 319 -12.19 18.71 7.25
N PHE A 320 -11.65 17.56 7.67
CA PHE A 320 -12.19 16.26 7.31
C PHE A 320 -13.57 16.01 7.93
N PHE A 321 -13.73 16.29 9.22
CA PHE A 321 -15.05 16.13 9.88
C PHE A 321 -16.07 17.12 9.35
N THR A 322 -15.66 18.33 8.98
CA THR A 322 -16.51 19.30 8.30
C THR A 322 -16.97 18.76 6.95
N ALA A 323 -16.09 18.17 6.16
CA ALA A 323 -16.44 17.56 4.89
C ALA A 323 -17.42 16.38 5.05
N LEU A 324 -17.18 15.49 6.03
CA LEU A 324 -18.11 14.40 6.33
C LEU A 324 -19.51 14.93 6.72
N ALA A 325 -19.57 15.99 7.54
CA ALA A 325 -20.84 16.60 7.97
C ALA A 325 -21.58 17.29 6.81
N GLN A 326 -20.89 17.76 5.79
CA GLN A 326 -21.50 18.28 4.57
C GLN A 326 -22.14 17.18 3.71
N GLY A 327 -21.73 15.92 3.89
CA GLY A 327 -22.35 14.76 3.29
C GLY A 327 -21.44 14.00 2.32
N MET A 328 -20.56 13.13 2.82
CA MET A 328 -19.87 12.17 1.98
C MET A 328 -20.85 11.07 1.55
N PRO A 329 -21.00 10.78 0.24
CA PRO A 329 -21.88 9.71 -0.23
C PRO A 329 -21.42 8.35 0.28
N PRO A 330 -22.32 7.34 0.38
CA PRO A 330 -21.90 5.95 0.60
C PRO A 330 -20.85 5.57 -0.46
N SER A 331 -19.66 5.21 -0.02
CA SER A 331 -18.52 4.99 -0.89
C SER A 331 -17.75 3.77 -0.44
N SER A 332 -16.97 3.18 -1.34
CA SER A 332 -15.98 2.18 -0.99
C SER A 332 -14.63 2.56 -1.58
N GLY A 333 -13.58 2.28 -0.83
CA GLY A 333 -12.20 2.57 -1.19
C GLY A 333 -11.27 1.44 -0.84
N ILE A 334 -10.04 1.54 -1.36
CA ILE A 334 -8.99 0.56 -1.16
C ILE A 334 -7.63 1.24 -1.25
N ALA A 335 -6.72 0.83 -0.37
CA ALA A 335 -5.31 1.16 -0.39
C ALA A 335 -4.50 -0.07 -0.79
N LEU A 336 -3.64 0.05 -1.81
CA LEU A 336 -2.81 -1.01 -2.35
C LEU A 336 -1.35 -0.55 -2.42
N GLY A 337 -0.43 -1.35 -1.85
CA GLY A 337 1.02 -1.13 -1.99
C GLY A 337 1.50 -1.59 -3.36
N ILE A 338 1.88 -0.65 -4.25
CA ILE A 338 2.24 -1.02 -5.63
C ILE A 338 3.58 -1.75 -5.71
N GLU A 339 4.52 -1.51 -4.79
CA GLU A 339 5.74 -2.30 -4.67
C GLU A 339 5.43 -3.76 -4.31
N ARG A 340 4.52 -3.99 -3.34
CA ARG A 340 4.13 -5.35 -2.94
C ARG A 340 3.41 -6.10 -4.07
N LEU A 341 2.53 -5.43 -4.83
CA LEU A 341 1.91 -6.04 -6.01
C LEU A 341 2.97 -6.40 -7.07
N TYR A 342 3.94 -5.51 -7.32
CA TYR A 342 5.03 -5.78 -8.27
C TYR A 342 5.91 -6.94 -7.78
N MET A 343 6.22 -7.01 -6.47
CA MET A 343 6.93 -8.12 -5.84
C MET A 343 6.18 -9.44 -6.05
N ALA A 344 4.86 -9.46 -5.82
CA ALA A 344 4.03 -10.65 -6.02
C ALA A 344 4.02 -11.12 -7.48
N LEU A 345 3.87 -10.18 -8.43
CA LEU A 345 3.87 -10.45 -9.88
C LEU A 345 5.21 -10.98 -10.40
N LYS A 346 6.33 -10.41 -9.93
CA LYS A 346 7.68 -10.73 -10.38
C LYS A 346 8.41 -11.72 -9.47
N ASN A 347 7.77 -12.20 -8.40
CA ASN A 347 8.38 -13.08 -7.39
C ASN A 347 9.65 -12.49 -6.76
N ILE A 348 9.66 -11.17 -6.55
CA ILE A 348 10.75 -10.43 -5.89
C ILE A 348 10.60 -10.60 -4.38
N LYS A 349 11.70 -10.86 -3.66
CA LYS A 349 11.66 -11.14 -2.21
C LYS A 349 12.05 -9.94 -1.36
N ASN A 350 12.77 -8.98 -1.91
CA ASN A 350 13.22 -7.80 -1.20
C ASN A 350 12.84 -6.52 -1.94
N ILE A 351 12.11 -5.64 -1.26
CA ILE A 351 11.61 -4.36 -1.79
C ILE A 351 12.73 -3.41 -2.27
N ASP A 352 13.91 -3.52 -1.68
CA ASP A 352 15.07 -2.70 -2.08
C ASP A 352 15.49 -2.95 -3.54
N GLN A 353 15.19 -4.14 -4.10
CA GLN A 353 15.47 -4.46 -5.51
C GLN A 353 14.61 -3.65 -6.49
N ILE A 354 13.53 -3.05 -6.02
CA ILE A 354 12.63 -2.21 -6.83
C ILE A 354 13.03 -0.74 -6.72
N ARG A 355 13.53 -0.32 -5.57
CA ARG A 355 13.78 1.09 -5.23
C ARG A 355 15.24 1.53 -5.40
N SER A 356 16.15 0.59 -5.61
CA SER A 356 17.60 0.84 -5.78
C SER A 356 17.94 1.37 -7.17
#